data_f632e124b29417d10d765365f6718fec
#
_entry.id   f632e124b29417d10d765365f6718fec
#
_cell.length_a   1.000
_cell.length_b   1.000
_cell.length_c   1.000
_cell.angle_alpha   90.00
_cell.angle_beta   90.00
_cell.angle_gamma   90.00
#
_symmetry.space_group_name_H-M   'P 1'
#
loop_
_entity.id
_entity.type
_entity.pdbx_description
1 polymer ?
#
loop_
_entity_poly.entity_id
_entity_poly.type
_entity_poly.pdbx_seq_one_letter_code
_entity_poly.pdbx_strand_id
1 'polypeptide(L)'
;RFVRLSDRAARVPAALDAAFVEMALRNQQIWREARAAADFELYKPYMKELFALRQKIAEALDPTRPPYQVMVDLFDEGLDIQQVCRLFDQLKQTIPTLLRRVDPAFTKTSAPAEFSAAAEPERMKRVVRAVIDQTGMCTDNFCFAEVVHPICYCIGPRDVRVTLNYHSGIWQLLLSAMHECGHGRYSCSSDTQIADAGLWGCIDGAINEGVARFYENLIGRSMAFISFAYPYVAEQLPVFRQYSVEQIYHAVNHVHPNPQRITADEVSYSLHPIIRFEMEKDYFEGNTSIDDFREIWNEAYRRYLGVIT
;
A
#
# COMPACT_ATOMS: atom_id res chain seq x y z
N ARG A 1 -18.31 -10.25 -15.73
CA ARG A 1 -18.00 -10.18 -14.29
C ARG A 1 -18.92 -11.09 -13.46
N PHE A 2 -20.26 -10.95 -13.53
CA PHE A 2 -21.18 -11.76 -12.71
C PHE A 2 -21.02 -13.26 -12.95
N VAL A 3 -20.91 -13.71 -14.21
CA VAL A 3 -20.67 -15.11 -14.53
C VAL A 3 -19.41 -15.64 -13.83
N ARG A 4 -18.33 -14.91 -13.87
CA ARG A 4 -17.06 -15.31 -13.21
C ARG A 4 -17.15 -15.36 -11.71
N LEU A 5 -17.83 -14.38 -11.08
CA LEU A 5 -18.06 -14.40 -9.62
C LEU A 5 -18.92 -15.61 -9.24
N SER A 6 -19.95 -15.92 -10.04
CA SER A 6 -20.78 -17.09 -9.84
C SER A 6 -19.99 -18.41 -10.02
N ASP A 7 -19.17 -18.49 -11.07
CA ASP A 7 -18.31 -19.65 -11.32
C ASP A 7 -17.31 -19.88 -10.20
N ARG A 8 -16.69 -18.80 -9.69
CA ARG A 8 -15.79 -18.85 -8.53
C ARG A 8 -16.52 -19.37 -7.29
N ALA A 9 -17.68 -18.80 -6.97
CA ALA A 9 -18.49 -19.23 -5.83
C ALA A 9 -18.94 -20.68 -5.93
N ALA A 10 -19.15 -21.18 -7.15
CA ALA A 10 -19.53 -22.58 -7.39
C ALA A 10 -18.34 -23.55 -7.28
N ARG A 11 -17.12 -23.10 -7.56
CA ARG A 11 -15.92 -23.97 -7.55
C ARG A 11 -15.28 -24.09 -6.17
N VAL A 12 -15.32 -23.05 -5.34
CA VAL A 12 -14.74 -23.09 -3.99
C VAL A 12 -15.75 -23.70 -3.03
N PRO A 13 -15.43 -24.85 -2.37
CA PRO A 13 -16.32 -25.42 -1.37
C PRO A 13 -16.61 -24.41 -0.24
N ALA A 14 -17.88 -24.28 0.14
CA ALA A 14 -18.30 -23.33 1.19
C ALA A 14 -17.54 -23.51 2.53
N ALA A 15 -17.21 -24.74 2.88
CA ALA A 15 -16.42 -25.05 4.08
C ALA A 15 -14.97 -24.50 3.98
N LEU A 16 -14.38 -24.52 2.77
CA LEU A 16 -13.04 -24.00 2.53
C LEU A 16 -13.04 -22.44 2.58
N ASP A 17 -14.05 -21.83 1.99
CA ASP A 17 -14.22 -20.38 2.03
C ASP A 17 -14.44 -19.89 3.47
N ALA A 18 -15.32 -20.54 4.25
CA ALA A 18 -15.56 -20.26 5.64
C ALA A 18 -14.28 -20.40 6.50
N ALA A 19 -13.50 -21.48 6.31
CA ALA A 19 -12.23 -21.68 7.00
C ALA A 19 -11.22 -20.59 6.68
N PHE A 20 -11.15 -20.15 5.40
CA PHE A 20 -10.27 -19.04 5.00
C PHE A 20 -10.68 -17.72 5.67
N VAL A 21 -11.97 -17.39 5.70
CA VAL A 21 -12.48 -16.16 6.33
C VAL A 21 -12.19 -16.18 7.83
N GLU A 22 -12.48 -17.28 8.52
CA GLU A 22 -12.17 -17.43 9.95
C GLU A 22 -10.67 -17.26 10.23
N MET A 23 -9.84 -17.94 9.44
CA MET A 23 -8.39 -17.84 9.56
C MET A 23 -7.89 -16.43 9.30
N ALA A 24 -8.40 -15.72 8.27
CA ALA A 24 -8.01 -14.35 7.96
C ALA A 24 -8.33 -13.37 9.09
N LEU A 25 -9.47 -13.55 9.77
CA LEU A 25 -9.83 -12.73 10.94
C LEU A 25 -8.92 -13.00 12.14
N ARG A 26 -8.66 -14.27 12.46
CA ARG A 26 -7.74 -14.67 13.54
C ARG A 26 -6.31 -14.20 13.26
N ASN A 27 -5.88 -14.29 12.01
CA ASN A 27 -4.56 -13.90 11.56
C ASN A 27 -4.24 -12.44 11.88
N GLN A 28 -5.19 -11.52 11.74
CA GLN A 28 -4.99 -10.11 12.08
C GLN A 28 -4.69 -9.90 13.57
N GLN A 29 -5.38 -10.60 14.45
CA GLN A 29 -5.15 -10.49 15.88
C GLN A 29 -3.77 -11.02 16.27
N ILE A 30 -3.44 -12.22 15.81
CA ILE A 30 -2.17 -12.89 16.13
C ILE A 30 -0.99 -12.12 15.54
N TRP A 31 -1.15 -11.56 14.34
CA TRP A 31 -0.13 -10.69 13.76
C TRP A 31 0.16 -9.46 14.64
N ARG A 32 -0.86 -8.85 15.25
CA ARG A 32 -0.67 -7.72 16.17
C ARG A 32 0.11 -8.15 17.42
N GLU A 33 -0.20 -9.32 17.97
CA GLU A 33 0.47 -9.88 19.15
C GLU A 33 1.92 -10.22 18.84
N ALA A 34 2.19 -10.94 17.74
CA ALA A 34 3.52 -11.31 17.31
C ALA A 34 4.39 -10.09 16.97
N ARG A 35 3.78 -9.08 16.32
CA ARG A 35 4.46 -7.81 16.04
C ARG A 35 4.84 -7.05 17.31
N ALA A 36 3.94 -6.99 18.30
CA ALA A 36 4.21 -6.35 19.58
C ALA A 36 5.33 -7.07 20.37
N ALA A 37 5.40 -8.40 20.24
CA ALA A 37 6.45 -9.23 20.83
C ALA A 37 7.74 -9.28 20.02
N ALA A 38 7.75 -8.76 18.79
CA ALA A 38 8.82 -8.92 17.79
C ALA A 38 9.19 -10.41 17.57
N ASP A 39 8.19 -11.30 17.58
CA ASP A 39 8.36 -12.75 17.51
C ASP A 39 7.66 -13.36 16.29
N PHE A 40 8.46 -13.68 15.26
CA PHE A 40 7.96 -14.33 14.04
C PHE A 40 7.50 -15.78 14.30
N GLU A 41 8.11 -16.50 15.23
CA GLU A 41 7.76 -17.88 15.52
C GLU A 41 6.34 -18.02 16.08
N LEU A 42 5.86 -17.00 16.80
CA LEU A 42 4.47 -16.92 17.25
C LEU A 42 3.50 -16.80 16.07
N TYR A 43 3.88 -16.10 15.00
CA TYR A 43 3.03 -15.87 13.82
C TYR A 43 3.12 -17.00 12.79
N LYS A 44 4.28 -17.64 12.65
CA LYS A 44 4.59 -18.63 11.63
C LYS A 44 3.57 -19.76 11.43
N PRO A 45 3.02 -20.41 12.48
CA PRO A 45 2.01 -21.46 12.31
C PRO A 45 0.75 -20.98 11.60
N TYR A 46 0.32 -19.77 11.90
CA TYR A 46 -0.88 -19.17 11.33
C TYR A 46 -0.65 -18.72 9.88
N MET A 47 0.54 -18.24 9.57
CA MET A 47 0.94 -17.97 8.20
C MET A 47 0.93 -19.25 7.36
N LYS A 48 1.47 -20.36 7.87
CA LYS A 48 1.42 -21.68 7.21
C LYS A 48 0.00 -22.10 6.88
N GLU A 49 -0.91 -22.00 7.84
CA GLU A 49 -2.31 -22.37 7.66
C GLU A 49 -3.00 -21.47 6.63
N LEU A 50 -2.79 -20.16 6.71
CA LEU A 50 -3.35 -19.20 5.76
C LEU A 50 -2.89 -19.47 4.32
N PHE A 51 -1.59 -19.71 4.11
CA PHE A 51 -1.04 -19.99 2.79
C PHE A 51 -1.52 -21.35 2.26
N ALA A 52 -1.62 -22.37 3.12
CA ALA A 52 -2.18 -23.66 2.74
C ALA A 52 -3.66 -23.57 2.32
N LEU A 53 -4.46 -22.75 3.01
CA LEU A 53 -5.86 -22.49 2.62
C LEU A 53 -5.92 -21.78 1.26
N ARG A 54 -5.09 -20.78 1.03
CA ARG A 54 -5.00 -20.07 -0.26
C ARG A 54 -4.63 -21.02 -1.41
N GLN A 55 -3.68 -21.92 -1.16
CA GLN A 55 -3.31 -22.92 -2.17
C GLN A 55 -4.50 -23.82 -2.52
N LYS A 56 -5.22 -24.35 -1.52
CA LYS A 56 -6.43 -25.16 -1.76
C LYS A 56 -7.51 -24.38 -2.51
N ILE A 57 -7.69 -23.09 -2.24
CA ILE A 57 -8.61 -22.24 -2.98
C ILE A 57 -8.16 -22.09 -4.43
N ALA A 58 -6.87 -21.85 -4.70
CA ALA A 58 -6.35 -21.77 -6.04
C ALA A 58 -6.56 -23.08 -6.83
N GLU A 59 -6.29 -24.22 -6.21
CA GLU A 59 -6.50 -25.55 -6.79
C GLU A 59 -7.99 -25.84 -7.08
N ALA A 60 -8.89 -25.40 -6.17
CA ALA A 60 -10.34 -25.53 -6.39
C ALA A 60 -10.83 -24.64 -7.56
N LEU A 61 -10.25 -23.46 -7.73
CA LEU A 61 -10.60 -22.53 -8.80
C LEU A 61 -10.10 -23.00 -10.16
N ASP A 62 -8.83 -23.41 -10.25
CA ASP A 62 -8.25 -23.92 -11.49
C ASP A 62 -7.02 -24.82 -11.21
N PRO A 63 -7.21 -26.14 -11.15
CA PRO A 63 -6.13 -27.09 -10.89
C PRO A 63 -5.14 -27.24 -12.07
N THR A 64 -5.42 -26.64 -13.22
CA THR A 64 -4.58 -26.75 -14.43
C THR A 64 -3.54 -25.65 -14.55
N ARG A 65 -3.65 -24.60 -13.74
CA ARG A 65 -2.76 -23.43 -13.75
C ARG A 65 -1.92 -23.37 -12.49
N PRO A 66 -0.73 -22.73 -12.54
CA PRO A 66 0.07 -22.49 -11.34
C PRO A 66 -0.76 -21.75 -10.27
N PRO A 67 -0.76 -22.20 -9.00
CA PRO A 67 -1.60 -21.63 -7.95
C PRO A 67 -1.41 -20.12 -7.77
N TYR A 68 -0.17 -19.62 -7.87
CA TYR A 68 0.09 -18.19 -7.74
C TYR A 68 -0.55 -17.36 -8.86
N GLN A 69 -0.53 -17.84 -10.10
CA GLN A 69 -1.23 -17.19 -11.23
C GLN A 69 -2.75 -17.14 -10.99
N VAL A 70 -3.33 -18.21 -10.45
CA VAL A 70 -4.76 -18.24 -10.08
C VAL A 70 -5.08 -17.24 -8.99
N MET A 71 -4.20 -17.11 -7.98
CA MET A 71 -4.37 -16.13 -6.90
C MET A 71 -4.25 -14.69 -7.40
N VAL A 72 -3.34 -14.41 -8.32
CA VAL A 72 -3.20 -13.08 -8.93
C VAL A 72 -4.44 -12.70 -9.73
N ASP A 73 -5.02 -13.63 -10.49
CA ASP A 73 -6.27 -13.42 -11.24
C ASP A 73 -7.48 -13.06 -10.36
N LEU A 74 -7.41 -13.28 -9.05
CA LEU A 74 -8.47 -12.84 -8.13
C LEU A 74 -8.49 -11.32 -7.96
N PHE A 75 -7.35 -10.67 -8.12
CA PHE A 75 -7.15 -9.23 -7.93
C PHE A 75 -6.97 -8.48 -9.25
N ASP A 76 -6.18 -9.04 -10.15
CA ASP A 76 -5.84 -8.45 -11.45
C ASP A 76 -6.06 -9.47 -12.55
N GLU A 77 -7.28 -9.52 -13.05
CA GLU A 77 -7.73 -10.52 -14.01
C GLU A 77 -6.97 -10.45 -15.33
N GLY A 78 -6.35 -11.58 -15.70
CA GLY A 78 -5.59 -11.69 -16.95
C GLY A 78 -4.17 -11.12 -16.87
N LEU A 79 -3.71 -10.68 -15.69
CA LEU A 79 -2.34 -10.23 -15.51
C LEU A 79 -1.37 -11.41 -15.69
N ASP A 80 -0.46 -11.31 -16.66
CA ASP A 80 0.57 -12.31 -16.91
C ASP A 80 1.75 -12.14 -15.92
N ILE A 81 1.92 -13.10 -15.02
CA ILE A 81 3.02 -13.12 -14.05
C ILE A 81 4.38 -13.05 -14.75
N GLN A 82 4.54 -13.61 -15.93
CA GLN A 82 5.81 -13.54 -16.67
C GLN A 82 6.14 -12.10 -17.10
N GLN A 83 5.12 -11.30 -17.42
CA GLN A 83 5.33 -9.86 -17.68
C GLN A 83 5.73 -9.13 -16.40
N VAL A 84 5.08 -9.43 -15.28
CA VAL A 84 5.45 -8.86 -13.96
C VAL A 84 6.88 -9.22 -13.61
N CYS A 85 7.29 -10.49 -13.76
CA CYS A 85 8.67 -10.90 -13.51
C CYS A 85 9.68 -10.10 -14.35
N ARG A 86 9.43 -9.95 -15.66
CA ARG A 86 10.32 -9.15 -16.53
C ARG A 86 10.44 -7.70 -16.09
N LEU A 87 9.32 -7.08 -15.72
CA LEU A 87 9.30 -5.71 -15.20
C LEU A 87 10.08 -5.61 -13.87
N PHE A 88 9.87 -6.53 -12.96
CA PHE A 88 10.54 -6.56 -11.67
C PHE A 88 12.04 -6.81 -11.80
N ASP A 89 12.46 -7.64 -12.75
CA ASP A 89 13.89 -7.85 -13.07
C ASP A 89 14.54 -6.55 -13.56
N GLN A 90 13.85 -5.78 -14.40
CA GLN A 90 14.34 -4.47 -14.83
C GLN A 90 14.44 -3.48 -13.66
N LEU A 91 13.44 -3.44 -12.78
CA LEU A 91 13.44 -2.56 -11.60
C LEU A 91 14.56 -2.93 -10.62
N LYS A 92 14.78 -4.23 -10.34
CA LYS A 92 15.87 -4.71 -9.50
C LYS A 92 17.26 -4.34 -10.01
N GLN A 93 17.43 -4.21 -11.32
CA GLN A 93 18.69 -3.76 -11.93
C GLN A 93 18.82 -2.23 -11.93
N THR A 94 17.73 -1.52 -12.13
CA THR A 94 17.72 -0.06 -12.33
C THR A 94 17.75 0.69 -11.01
N ILE A 95 16.91 0.30 -10.03
CA ILE A 95 16.76 1.05 -8.77
C ILE A 95 18.06 1.16 -7.98
N PRO A 96 18.88 0.11 -7.78
CA PRO A 96 20.16 0.25 -7.10
C PRO A 96 21.14 1.20 -7.79
N THR A 97 21.02 1.33 -9.11
CA THR A 97 21.83 2.30 -9.88
C THR A 97 21.31 3.72 -9.67
N LEU A 98 19.99 3.91 -9.63
CA LEU A 98 19.40 5.21 -9.30
C LEU A 98 19.77 5.66 -7.89
N LEU A 99 19.68 4.76 -6.91
CA LEU A 99 20.04 5.05 -5.51
C LEU A 99 21.47 5.58 -5.37
N ARG A 100 22.42 5.05 -6.15
CA ARG A 100 23.81 5.56 -6.18
C ARG A 100 23.98 6.91 -6.85
N ARG A 101 22.98 7.35 -7.62
CA ARG A 101 23.00 8.61 -8.41
C ARG A 101 22.11 9.69 -7.81
N VAL A 102 21.43 9.41 -6.72
CA VAL A 102 20.57 10.41 -6.04
C VAL A 102 21.43 11.61 -5.63
N ASP A 103 20.91 12.80 -5.91
CA ASP A 103 21.55 14.05 -5.52
C ASP A 103 21.78 14.08 -3.99
N PRO A 104 22.99 14.43 -3.54
CA PRO A 104 23.30 14.57 -2.11
C PRO A 104 22.35 15.47 -1.32
N ALA A 105 21.64 16.39 -1.97
CA ALA A 105 20.60 17.22 -1.34
C ALA A 105 19.44 16.36 -0.78
N PHE A 106 19.20 15.18 -1.35
CA PHE A 106 18.14 14.26 -0.90
C PHE A 106 18.64 13.12 -0.01
N THR A 107 19.94 13.01 0.26
CA THR A 107 20.51 11.88 1.04
C THR A 107 21.27 12.30 2.28
N LYS A 108 21.84 13.52 2.30
CA LYS A 108 22.76 13.93 3.37
C LYS A 108 22.07 14.52 4.60
N THR A 109 20.86 15.00 4.46
CA THR A 109 20.15 15.67 5.55
C THR A 109 18.95 14.82 5.94
N SER A 110 18.99 14.18 7.09
CA SER A 110 17.79 13.56 7.66
C SER A 110 16.71 14.63 7.87
N ALA A 111 15.47 14.30 7.60
CA ALA A 111 14.36 15.20 7.90
C ALA A 111 14.38 15.55 9.40
N PRO A 112 14.18 16.82 9.76
CA PRO A 112 14.06 17.22 11.16
C PRO A 112 12.99 16.42 11.90
N ALA A 113 13.15 16.25 13.22
CA ALA A 113 12.28 15.41 14.04
C ALA A 113 10.79 15.80 13.92
N GLU A 114 10.50 17.08 13.73
CA GLU A 114 9.13 17.60 13.58
C GLU A 114 8.41 17.07 12.35
N PHE A 115 9.12 16.59 11.34
CA PHE A 115 8.51 15.99 10.14
C PHE A 115 7.87 14.64 10.41
N SER A 116 8.39 13.89 11.38
CA SER A 116 7.83 12.62 11.84
C SER A 116 7.01 12.75 13.12
N ALA A 117 7.12 13.87 13.85
CA ALA A 117 6.37 14.10 15.08
C ALA A 117 4.88 14.30 14.79
N ALA A 118 4.05 13.59 15.55
CA ALA A 118 2.62 13.86 15.59
C ALA A 118 2.33 15.13 16.37
N ALA A 119 1.35 15.90 15.90
CA ALA A 119 0.76 17.00 16.66
C ALA A 119 -0.61 16.59 17.21
N GLU A 120 -1.32 17.52 17.85
CA GLU A 120 -2.68 17.28 18.31
C GLU A 120 -3.58 16.84 17.14
N PRO A 121 -4.31 15.71 17.24
CA PRO A 121 -5.09 15.13 16.13
C PRO A 121 -6.09 16.11 15.51
N GLU A 122 -6.71 16.98 16.30
CA GLU A 122 -7.66 17.96 15.77
C GLU A 122 -7.00 19.03 14.88
N ARG A 123 -5.75 19.39 15.15
CA ARG A 123 -4.98 20.26 14.26
C ARG A 123 -4.63 19.55 12.97
N MET A 124 -4.23 18.28 13.06
CA MET A 124 -3.92 17.43 11.91
C MET A 124 -5.14 17.27 11.00
N LYS A 125 -6.33 17.01 11.59
CA LYS A 125 -7.61 16.92 10.86
C LYS A 125 -7.93 18.22 10.13
N ARG A 126 -7.74 19.39 10.79
CA ARG A 126 -7.97 20.70 10.15
C ARG A 126 -7.06 20.92 8.94
N VAL A 127 -5.76 20.58 9.06
CA VAL A 127 -4.84 20.70 7.92
C VAL A 127 -5.28 19.81 6.77
N VAL A 128 -5.53 18.53 7.04
CA VAL A 128 -5.94 17.57 6.00
C VAL A 128 -7.21 18.05 5.29
N ARG A 129 -8.23 18.46 6.05
CA ARG A 129 -9.48 18.97 5.46
C ARG A 129 -9.24 20.21 4.62
N ALA A 130 -8.51 21.21 5.15
CA ALA A 130 -8.24 22.45 4.43
C ALA A 130 -7.46 22.19 3.11
N VAL A 131 -6.50 21.27 3.11
CA VAL A 131 -5.72 20.93 1.91
C VAL A 131 -6.57 20.11 0.94
N ILE A 132 -7.19 19.03 1.40
CA ILE A 132 -7.89 18.08 0.52
C ILE A 132 -9.14 18.72 -0.10
N ASP A 133 -9.92 19.49 0.65
CA ASP A 133 -11.11 20.18 0.15
C ASP A 133 -10.74 21.13 -1.01
N GLN A 134 -9.58 21.79 -0.94
CA GLN A 134 -9.11 22.70 -2.01
C GLN A 134 -8.58 21.98 -3.24
N THR A 135 -8.20 20.69 -3.13
CA THR A 135 -7.75 19.91 -4.31
C THR A 135 -8.91 19.52 -5.23
N GLY A 136 -10.14 19.57 -4.77
CA GLY A 136 -11.30 19.07 -5.51
C GLY A 136 -11.33 17.54 -5.68
N MET A 137 -10.45 16.80 -4.98
CA MET A 137 -10.43 15.33 -5.03
C MET A 137 -11.64 14.71 -4.38
N CYS A 138 -12.12 15.31 -3.28
CA CYS A 138 -13.23 14.81 -2.51
C CYS A 138 -14.50 15.60 -2.82
N THR A 139 -15.60 14.89 -2.88
CA THR A 139 -16.97 15.42 -3.02
C THR A 139 -17.75 15.10 -1.76
N ASP A 140 -19.03 15.49 -1.70
CA ASP A 140 -19.94 15.19 -0.58
C ASP A 140 -20.09 13.68 -0.30
N ASN A 141 -19.60 12.84 -1.21
CA ASN A 141 -19.60 11.38 -1.09
C ASN A 141 -18.45 10.83 -0.24
N PHE A 142 -17.50 11.67 0.20
CA PHE A 142 -16.35 11.25 0.97
C PHE A 142 -16.56 11.48 2.47
N CYS A 143 -16.37 10.42 3.25
CA CYS A 143 -16.34 10.45 4.70
C CYS A 143 -14.94 10.13 5.21
N PHE A 144 -14.48 10.88 6.23
CA PHE A 144 -13.16 10.67 6.84
C PHE A 144 -13.30 10.12 8.26
N ALA A 145 -12.49 9.11 8.59
CA ALA A 145 -12.42 8.51 9.92
C ALA A 145 -10.97 8.29 10.35
N GLU A 146 -10.78 8.06 11.64
CA GLU A 146 -9.47 7.79 12.23
C GLU A 146 -9.22 6.29 12.40
N VAL A 147 -8.04 5.84 12.00
CA VAL A 147 -7.59 4.44 12.18
C VAL A 147 -6.06 4.39 12.33
N VAL A 148 -5.57 3.23 12.78
CA VAL A 148 -4.11 2.99 12.89
C VAL A 148 -3.46 2.81 11.52
N HIS A 149 -4.16 2.17 10.58
CA HIS A 149 -3.65 1.88 9.23
C HIS A 149 -4.59 2.48 8.18
N PRO A 150 -4.15 3.51 7.44
CA PRO A 150 -4.97 4.16 6.42
C PRO A 150 -5.52 3.16 5.40
N ILE A 151 -6.76 3.37 4.99
CA ILE A 151 -7.41 2.57 3.96
C ILE A 151 -8.63 3.32 3.39
N CYS A 152 -8.90 3.14 2.10
CA CYS A 152 -10.09 3.61 1.44
C CYS A 152 -11.07 2.46 1.20
N TYR A 153 -12.30 2.62 1.67
CA TYR A 153 -13.42 1.72 1.37
C TYR A 153 -14.45 2.42 0.49
N CYS A 154 -14.79 1.80 -0.63
CA CYS A 154 -15.92 2.21 -1.44
C CYS A 154 -17.06 1.22 -1.21
N ILE A 155 -18.10 1.63 -0.48
CA ILE A 155 -19.25 0.79 -0.12
C ILE A 155 -20.33 0.87 -1.19
N GLY A 156 -20.32 1.95 -1.95
CA GLY A 156 -21.20 2.17 -3.08
C GLY A 156 -20.58 3.14 -4.07
N PRO A 157 -21.18 3.33 -5.25
CA PRO A 157 -20.65 4.23 -6.28
C PRO A 157 -20.56 5.69 -5.81
N ARG A 158 -21.23 6.02 -4.72
CA ARG A 158 -21.28 7.37 -4.09
C ARG A 158 -21.08 7.33 -2.57
N ASP A 159 -20.39 6.31 -2.04
CA ASP A 159 -20.07 6.21 -0.62
C ASP A 159 -18.60 5.78 -0.50
N VAL A 160 -17.73 6.77 -0.30
CA VAL A 160 -16.28 6.60 -0.12
C VAL A 160 -15.92 6.91 1.32
N ARG A 161 -15.25 5.95 1.97
CA ARG A 161 -14.81 6.07 3.35
C ARG A 161 -13.31 6.01 3.43
N VAL A 162 -12.70 7.18 3.57
CA VAL A 162 -11.26 7.36 3.72
C VAL A 162 -10.93 7.33 5.20
N THR A 163 -9.99 6.49 5.56
CA THR A 163 -9.50 6.41 6.95
C THR A 163 -8.03 6.78 7.00
N LEU A 164 -7.65 7.58 8.00
CA LEU A 164 -6.31 8.15 8.12
C LEU A 164 -5.76 7.98 9.54
N ASN A 165 -4.42 7.92 9.64
CA ASN A 165 -3.72 7.91 10.92
C ASN A 165 -3.24 9.32 11.28
N TYR A 166 -4.00 10.02 12.11
CA TYR A 166 -3.68 11.38 12.53
C TYR A 166 -2.55 11.48 13.56
N HIS A 167 -1.94 10.37 13.95
CA HIS A 167 -0.78 10.31 14.85
C HIS A 167 0.56 10.17 14.11
N SER A 168 0.59 10.37 12.80
CA SER A 168 1.81 10.43 11.99
C SER A 168 2.26 11.89 11.79
N GLY A 169 3.46 12.09 11.22
CA GLY A 169 3.91 13.42 10.81
C GLY A 169 3.03 14.02 9.73
N ILE A 170 2.84 15.34 9.73
CA ILE A 170 1.85 16.02 8.88
C ILE A 170 2.08 15.77 7.38
N TRP A 171 3.33 15.78 6.91
CA TRP A 171 3.61 15.56 5.48
C TRP A 171 3.32 14.14 5.06
N GLN A 172 3.66 13.14 5.90
CA GLN A 172 3.29 11.74 5.66
C GLN A 172 1.77 11.55 5.68
N LEU A 173 1.07 12.25 6.59
CA LEU A 173 -0.39 12.22 6.65
C LEU A 173 -1.03 12.82 5.39
N LEU A 174 -0.51 13.93 4.86
CA LEU A 174 -0.99 14.53 3.61
C LEU A 174 -0.75 13.60 2.42
N LEU A 175 0.41 12.95 2.33
CA LEU A 175 0.67 11.95 1.29
C LEU A 175 -0.29 10.77 1.39
N SER A 176 -0.53 10.25 2.60
CA SER A 176 -1.53 9.20 2.83
C SER A 176 -2.94 9.66 2.45
N ALA A 177 -3.31 10.89 2.75
CA ALA A 177 -4.61 11.43 2.37
C ALA A 177 -4.76 11.54 0.84
N MET A 178 -3.71 11.99 0.13
CA MET A 178 -3.68 12.01 -1.33
C MET A 178 -3.83 10.61 -1.93
N HIS A 179 -3.14 9.62 -1.34
CA HIS A 179 -3.22 8.21 -1.72
C HIS A 179 -4.64 7.65 -1.56
N GLU A 180 -5.20 7.72 -0.35
CA GLU A 180 -6.52 7.16 -0.06
C GLU A 180 -7.65 7.89 -0.82
N CYS A 181 -7.53 9.20 -0.98
CA CYS A 181 -8.46 9.95 -1.83
C CYS A 181 -8.30 9.58 -3.31
N GLY A 182 -7.10 9.19 -3.75
CA GLY A 182 -6.84 8.66 -5.08
C GLY A 182 -7.63 7.38 -5.36
N HIS A 183 -7.64 6.42 -4.43
CA HIS A 183 -8.48 5.24 -4.49
C HIS A 183 -9.97 5.60 -4.59
N GLY A 184 -10.41 6.53 -3.76
CA GLY A 184 -11.79 7.02 -3.78
C GLY A 184 -12.17 7.65 -5.11
N ARG A 185 -11.30 8.50 -5.67
CA ARG A 185 -11.51 9.10 -7.01
C ARG A 185 -11.61 8.07 -8.11
N TYR A 186 -10.72 7.08 -8.11
CA TYR A 186 -10.81 5.98 -9.07
C TYR A 186 -12.15 5.28 -9.01
N SER A 187 -12.59 4.90 -7.81
CA SER A 187 -13.84 4.16 -7.60
C SER A 187 -15.10 4.99 -7.95
N CYS A 188 -15.08 6.31 -7.69
CA CYS A 188 -16.17 7.21 -8.03
C CYS A 188 -16.18 7.70 -9.48
N SER A 189 -15.18 7.33 -10.28
CA SER A 189 -15.07 7.72 -11.69
C SER A 189 -15.86 6.81 -12.64
N SER A 190 -16.50 5.77 -12.12
CA SER A 190 -17.38 4.90 -12.92
C SER A 190 -18.59 5.69 -13.42
N ASP A 191 -18.91 5.50 -14.71
CA ASP A 191 -20.16 6.02 -15.28
C ASP A 191 -21.38 5.52 -14.49
N THR A 192 -22.41 6.36 -14.38
CA THR A 192 -23.62 6.03 -13.60
C THR A 192 -24.34 4.80 -14.14
N GLN A 193 -24.36 4.57 -15.44
CA GLN A 193 -24.99 3.39 -16.03
C GLN A 193 -24.21 2.11 -15.68
N ILE A 194 -22.87 2.19 -15.66
CA ILE A 194 -22.01 1.08 -15.24
C ILE A 194 -22.21 0.82 -13.74
N ALA A 195 -22.30 1.89 -12.95
CA ALA A 195 -22.54 1.80 -11.51
C ALA A 195 -23.89 1.16 -11.19
N ASP A 196 -24.96 1.60 -11.86
CA ASP A 196 -26.32 1.08 -11.69
C ASP A 196 -26.43 -0.41 -12.13
N ALA A 197 -25.61 -0.83 -13.09
CA ALA A 197 -25.46 -2.24 -13.47
C ALA A 197 -24.68 -3.09 -12.46
N GLY A 198 -24.21 -2.53 -11.33
CA GLY A 198 -23.40 -3.22 -10.33
C GLY A 198 -21.95 -3.50 -10.79
N LEU A 199 -21.47 -2.81 -11.82
CA LEU A 199 -20.12 -2.94 -12.37
C LEU A 199 -19.18 -1.82 -11.91
N TRP A 200 -19.45 -1.23 -10.78
CA TRP A 200 -18.63 -0.19 -10.15
C TRP A 200 -17.55 -0.80 -9.24
N GLY A 201 -16.64 0.05 -8.80
CA GLY A 201 -15.59 -0.28 -7.84
C GLY A 201 -14.30 -0.74 -8.49
N CYS A 202 -13.40 -1.23 -7.68
CA CYS A 202 -12.10 -1.73 -8.13
C CYS A 202 -12.27 -3.02 -8.93
N ILE A 203 -11.98 -2.96 -10.23
CA ILE A 203 -11.99 -4.11 -11.14
C ILE A 203 -10.55 -4.61 -11.34
N ASP A 204 -9.58 -3.72 -11.20
CA ASP A 204 -8.17 -3.94 -11.44
C ASP A 204 -7.38 -3.30 -10.29
N GLY A 205 -6.71 -4.14 -9.49
CA GLY A 205 -5.95 -3.71 -8.33
C GLY A 205 -4.72 -2.88 -8.72
N ALA A 206 -4.05 -3.24 -9.81
CA ALA A 206 -2.85 -2.56 -10.28
C ALA A 206 -3.18 -1.13 -10.75
N ILE A 207 -4.24 -0.94 -11.53
CA ILE A 207 -4.68 0.40 -11.98
C ILE A 207 -5.16 1.23 -10.79
N ASN A 208 -5.94 0.66 -9.87
CA ASN A 208 -6.42 1.36 -8.69
C ASN A 208 -5.26 1.87 -7.81
N GLU A 209 -4.29 1.01 -7.52
CA GLU A 209 -3.07 1.38 -6.80
C GLU A 209 -2.22 2.39 -7.59
N GLY A 210 -2.13 2.22 -8.92
CA GLY A 210 -1.43 3.15 -9.79
C GLY A 210 -2.01 4.57 -9.74
N VAL A 211 -3.34 4.71 -9.70
CA VAL A 211 -4.02 6.01 -9.54
C VAL A 211 -3.74 6.60 -8.15
N ALA A 212 -3.82 5.81 -7.09
CA ALA A 212 -3.49 6.26 -5.75
C ALA A 212 -2.02 6.74 -5.65
N ARG A 213 -1.08 5.98 -6.22
CA ARG A 213 0.33 6.36 -6.30
C ARG A 213 0.60 7.58 -7.16
N PHE A 214 -0.16 7.78 -8.24
CA PHE A 214 -0.09 9.01 -9.03
C PHE A 214 -0.39 10.24 -8.16
N TYR A 215 -1.47 10.20 -7.38
CA TYR A 215 -1.81 11.31 -6.49
C TYR A 215 -0.80 11.48 -5.35
N GLU A 216 -0.34 10.39 -4.74
CA GLU A 216 0.66 10.44 -3.67
C GLU A 216 2.02 10.94 -4.17
N ASN A 217 2.58 10.27 -5.18
CA ASN A 217 3.97 10.48 -5.56
C ASN A 217 4.15 11.60 -6.58
N LEU A 218 3.39 11.59 -7.69
CA LEU A 218 3.59 12.57 -8.76
C LEU A 218 3.01 13.94 -8.38
N ILE A 219 1.90 13.96 -7.66
CA ILE A 219 1.27 15.21 -7.21
C ILE A 219 1.74 15.56 -5.80
N GLY A 220 1.47 14.71 -4.82
CA GLY A 220 1.68 15.00 -3.39
C GLY A 220 3.14 15.30 -3.02
N ARG A 221 4.09 14.65 -3.68
CA ARG A 221 5.53 14.90 -3.47
C ARG A 221 6.08 16.05 -4.32
N SER A 222 5.29 16.66 -5.20
CA SER A 222 5.76 17.73 -6.07
C SER A 222 5.99 19.05 -5.29
N MET A 223 6.93 19.86 -5.79
CA MET A 223 7.16 21.23 -5.29
C MET A 223 5.88 22.06 -5.34
N ALA A 224 5.07 21.88 -6.39
CA ALA A 224 3.81 22.60 -6.56
C ALA A 224 2.82 22.29 -5.44
N PHE A 225 2.61 21.01 -5.12
CA PHE A 225 1.71 20.60 -4.05
C PHE A 225 2.23 21.04 -2.67
N ILE A 226 3.52 20.90 -2.41
CA ILE A 226 4.11 21.32 -1.14
C ILE A 226 3.97 22.84 -0.96
N SER A 227 4.21 23.63 -2.02
CA SER A 227 4.00 25.08 -2.00
C SER A 227 2.53 25.44 -1.73
N PHE A 228 1.60 24.71 -2.32
CA PHE A 228 0.17 24.88 -2.12
C PHE A 228 -0.27 24.51 -0.70
N ALA A 229 0.22 23.39 -0.15
CA ALA A 229 -0.16 22.90 1.17
C ALA A 229 0.51 23.66 2.33
N TYR A 230 1.70 24.24 2.09
CA TYR A 230 2.50 24.89 3.11
C TYR A 230 1.76 25.95 3.95
N PRO A 231 1.01 26.91 3.40
CA PRO A 231 0.31 27.91 4.21
C PRO A 231 -0.68 27.28 5.20
N TYR A 232 -1.40 26.24 4.81
CA TYR A 232 -2.35 25.53 5.68
C TYR A 232 -1.61 24.78 6.80
N VAL A 233 -0.47 24.16 6.48
CA VAL A 233 0.38 23.51 7.47
C VAL A 233 0.96 24.53 8.45
N ALA A 234 1.54 25.62 7.95
CA ALA A 234 2.19 26.65 8.78
C ALA A 234 1.21 27.43 9.66
N GLU A 235 -0.06 27.52 9.28
CA GLU A 235 -1.12 28.11 10.08
C GLU A 235 -1.42 27.29 11.33
N GLN A 236 -1.65 25.98 11.16
CA GLN A 236 -2.03 25.07 12.25
C GLN A 236 -0.83 24.53 13.04
N LEU A 237 0.35 24.45 12.42
CA LEU A 237 1.58 23.91 12.96
C LEU A 237 2.72 24.95 12.80
N PRO A 238 2.80 25.97 13.68
CA PRO A 238 3.74 27.09 13.55
C PRO A 238 5.22 26.68 13.51
N VAL A 239 5.57 25.50 14.00
CA VAL A 239 6.94 24.95 13.93
C VAL A 239 7.45 24.86 12.48
N PHE A 240 6.56 24.72 11.50
CA PHE A 240 6.97 24.65 10.09
C PHE A 240 7.30 26.03 9.48
N ARG A 241 7.01 27.14 10.15
CA ARG A 241 7.35 28.49 9.67
C ARG A 241 8.85 28.77 9.62
N GLN A 242 9.66 27.99 10.33
CA GLN A 242 11.12 28.08 10.27
C GLN A 242 11.73 27.46 9.02
N TYR A 243 10.97 26.71 8.21
CA TYR A 243 11.43 26.03 7.01
C TYR A 243 10.93 26.74 5.75
N SER A 244 11.80 26.86 4.76
CA SER A 244 11.37 27.23 3.41
C SER A 244 10.62 26.06 2.75
N VAL A 245 9.80 26.36 1.75
CA VAL A 245 9.11 25.34 0.93
C VAL A 245 10.12 24.36 0.31
N GLU A 246 11.27 24.85 -0.11
CA GLU A 246 12.34 24.05 -0.69
C GLU A 246 12.96 23.08 0.32
N GLN A 247 13.18 23.53 1.55
CA GLN A 247 13.65 22.65 2.63
C GLN A 247 12.63 21.56 2.94
N ILE A 248 11.35 21.90 2.94
CA ILE A 248 10.27 20.92 3.13
C ILE A 248 10.24 19.93 1.96
N TYR A 249 10.37 20.40 0.72
CA TYR A 249 10.44 19.55 -0.46
C TYR A 249 11.58 18.52 -0.37
N HIS A 250 12.78 18.96 0.03
CA HIS A 250 13.90 18.05 0.21
C HIS A 250 13.65 17.03 1.34
N ALA A 251 13.05 17.46 2.45
CA ALA A 251 12.74 16.58 3.56
C ALA A 251 11.67 15.53 3.23
N VAL A 252 10.60 15.91 2.50
CA VAL A 252 9.52 15.02 2.06
C VAL A 252 10.02 14.01 1.02
N ASN A 253 10.97 14.41 0.18
CA ASN A 253 11.57 13.57 -0.85
C ASN A 253 12.94 12.99 -0.46
N HIS A 254 13.23 12.93 0.84
CA HIS A 254 14.48 12.34 1.33
C HIS A 254 14.56 10.86 0.94
N VAL A 255 15.67 10.48 0.31
CA VAL A 255 15.93 9.10 -0.13
C VAL A 255 16.77 8.38 0.91
N HIS A 256 16.17 7.42 1.58
CA HIS A 256 16.79 6.64 2.62
C HIS A 256 16.21 5.22 2.68
N PRO A 257 16.82 4.25 1.98
CA PRO A 257 16.37 2.85 2.05
C PRO A 257 16.27 2.38 3.51
N ASN A 258 15.13 1.82 3.87
CA ASN A 258 14.87 1.35 5.23
C ASN A 258 14.06 0.04 5.21
N PRO A 259 13.95 -0.71 6.32
CA PRO A 259 13.26 -2.00 6.32
C PRO A 259 11.73 -1.91 6.28
N GLN A 260 11.14 -0.71 6.43
CA GLN A 260 9.70 -0.53 6.54
C GLN A 260 9.09 0.00 5.24
N ARG A 261 8.26 -0.79 4.57
CA ARG A 261 7.58 -0.39 3.33
C ARG A 261 6.76 0.90 3.47
N ILE A 262 6.06 1.09 4.58
CA ILE A 262 5.15 2.24 4.79
C ILE A 262 5.91 3.57 4.83
N THR A 263 7.15 3.55 5.30
CA THR A 263 8.02 4.74 5.39
C THR A 263 9.11 4.76 4.32
N ALA A 264 9.02 3.86 3.34
CA ALA A 264 10.00 3.80 2.27
C ALA A 264 9.94 5.06 1.40
N ASP A 265 11.13 5.51 0.97
CA ASP A 265 11.25 6.59 0.00
C ASP A 265 10.76 6.17 -1.39
N GLU A 266 10.43 7.15 -2.23
CA GLU A 266 9.86 6.90 -3.56
C GLU A 266 10.78 6.06 -4.46
N VAL A 267 12.09 6.22 -4.35
CA VAL A 267 13.06 5.51 -5.21
C VAL A 267 13.15 4.04 -4.83
N SER A 268 13.27 3.74 -3.53
CA SER A 268 13.46 2.38 -3.04
C SER A 268 12.15 1.60 -2.83
N TYR A 269 11.00 2.29 -2.79
CA TYR A 269 9.71 1.68 -2.46
C TYR A 269 9.41 0.41 -3.25
N SER A 270 9.62 0.43 -4.58
CA SER A 270 9.25 -0.69 -5.45
C SER A 270 9.98 -2.00 -5.12
N LEU A 271 11.13 -1.93 -4.46
CA LEU A 271 11.86 -3.14 -4.03
C LEU A 271 11.12 -3.92 -2.94
N HIS A 272 10.34 -3.26 -2.08
CA HIS A 272 9.57 -3.92 -1.03
C HIS A 272 8.46 -4.85 -1.55
N PRO A 273 7.57 -4.44 -2.47
CA PRO A 273 6.60 -5.36 -3.06
C PRO A 273 7.27 -6.43 -3.93
N ILE A 274 8.39 -6.15 -4.59
CA ILE A 274 9.15 -7.14 -5.36
C ILE A 274 9.63 -8.28 -4.46
N ILE A 275 10.23 -7.98 -3.31
CA ILE A 275 10.67 -9.00 -2.34
C ILE A 275 9.50 -9.90 -1.93
N ARG A 276 8.36 -9.32 -1.61
CA ARG A 276 7.16 -10.09 -1.21
C ARG A 276 6.64 -10.95 -2.34
N PHE A 277 6.55 -10.39 -3.54
CA PHE A 277 6.11 -11.12 -4.73
C PHE A 277 6.99 -12.34 -5.00
N GLU A 278 8.32 -12.19 -4.94
CA GLU A 278 9.26 -13.29 -5.16
C GLU A 278 9.06 -14.38 -4.10
N MET A 279 8.98 -14.00 -2.82
CA MET A 279 8.79 -14.96 -1.73
C MET A 279 7.46 -15.72 -1.82
N GLU A 280 6.36 -15.02 -2.12
CA GLU A 280 5.05 -15.65 -2.27
C GLU A 280 5.01 -16.56 -3.49
N LYS A 281 5.52 -16.09 -4.63
CA LYS A 281 5.60 -16.87 -5.86
C LYS A 281 6.39 -18.17 -5.63
N ASP A 282 7.57 -18.07 -5.04
CA ASP A 282 8.43 -19.24 -4.79
C ASP A 282 7.77 -20.23 -3.83
N TYR A 283 7.01 -19.76 -2.85
CA TYR A 283 6.22 -20.64 -1.98
C TYR A 283 5.16 -21.41 -2.77
N PHE A 284 4.34 -20.72 -3.57
CA PHE A 284 3.26 -21.37 -4.34
C PHE A 284 3.78 -22.25 -5.48
N GLU A 285 5.00 -22.05 -5.93
CA GLU A 285 5.70 -22.92 -6.88
C GLU A 285 6.42 -24.10 -6.20
N GLY A 286 6.40 -24.17 -4.87
CA GLY A 286 7.05 -25.24 -4.10
C GLY A 286 8.57 -25.11 -3.98
N ASN A 287 9.13 -23.95 -4.31
CA ASN A 287 10.57 -23.71 -4.28
C ASN A 287 11.09 -23.34 -2.88
N THR A 288 10.20 -22.93 -1.98
CA THR A 288 10.53 -22.54 -0.60
C THR A 288 9.42 -22.90 0.38
N SER A 289 9.69 -22.80 1.67
CA SER A 289 8.75 -23.02 2.75
C SER A 289 8.63 -21.78 3.64
N ILE A 290 7.51 -21.69 4.40
CA ILE A 290 7.33 -20.63 5.40
C ILE A 290 8.43 -20.67 6.49
N ASP A 291 9.06 -21.83 6.72
CA ASP A 291 10.14 -21.96 7.67
C ASP A 291 11.37 -21.15 7.27
N ASP A 292 11.60 -20.99 5.96
CA ASP A 292 12.75 -20.29 5.39
C ASP A 292 12.47 -18.78 5.19
N PHE A 293 11.22 -18.32 5.36
CA PHE A 293 10.81 -16.95 5.04
C PHE A 293 11.61 -15.88 5.78
N ARG A 294 11.98 -16.10 7.02
CA ARG A 294 12.79 -15.15 7.78
C ARG A 294 14.16 -14.93 7.15
N GLU A 295 14.82 -16.01 6.76
CA GLU A 295 16.15 -15.95 6.14
C GLU A 295 16.09 -15.34 4.75
N ILE A 296 15.13 -15.77 3.93
CA ILE A 296 14.89 -15.24 2.58
C ILE A 296 14.58 -13.74 2.64
N TRP A 297 13.74 -13.33 3.58
CA TRP A 297 13.41 -11.93 3.80
C TRP A 297 14.65 -11.09 4.12
N ASN A 298 15.43 -11.51 5.11
CA ASN A 298 16.63 -10.79 5.54
C ASN A 298 17.67 -10.71 4.42
N GLU A 299 17.86 -11.78 3.67
CA GLU A 299 18.80 -11.80 2.55
C GLU A 299 18.33 -10.90 1.39
N ALA A 300 17.04 -10.92 1.04
CA ALA A 300 16.47 -10.08 0.01
C ALA A 300 16.58 -8.59 0.36
N TYR A 301 16.30 -8.21 1.62
CA TYR A 301 16.45 -6.83 2.08
C TYR A 301 17.90 -6.36 2.04
N ARG A 302 18.84 -7.23 2.47
CA ARG A 302 20.27 -6.93 2.37
C ARG A 302 20.70 -6.76 0.92
N ARG A 303 20.27 -7.66 0.05
CA ARG A 303 20.63 -7.67 -1.36
C ARG A 303 20.08 -6.49 -2.15
N TYR A 304 18.79 -6.15 -1.98
CA TYR A 304 18.11 -5.15 -2.79
C TYR A 304 18.18 -3.75 -2.21
N LEU A 305 18.08 -3.63 -0.90
CA LEU A 305 18.00 -2.33 -0.19
C LEU A 305 19.29 -1.98 0.56
N GLY A 306 20.18 -2.95 0.78
CA GLY A 306 21.39 -2.75 1.58
C GLY A 306 21.11 -2.58 3.08
N VAL A 307 19.93 -2.98 3.56
CA VAL A 307 19.51 -2.82 4.96
C VAL A 307 19.45 -4.17 5.69
N ILE A 308 19.61 -4.12 7.01
CA ILE A 308 19.44 -5.27 7.91
C ILE A 308 18.08 -5.17 8.55
N THR A 309 17.31 -6.27 8.53
CA THR A 309 15.96 -6.36 9.10
C THR A 309 15.92 -7.17 10.38
#